data_73e5d3f92381cea08a166c1767c3e738
#
_entry.id   73e5d3f92381cea08a166c1767c3e738
#
_cell.length_a   1.000
_cell.length_b   1.000
_cell.length_c   1.000
_cell.angle_alpha   90.00
_cell.angle_beta   90.00
_cell.angle_gamma   90.00
#
_symmetry.space_group_name_H-M   'P 1'
#
loop_
_entity.id
_entity.type
_entity.pdbx_description
1 polymer ?
#
loop_
_entity_poly.entity_id
_entity_poly.type
_entity_poly.pdbx_seq_one_letter_code
_entity_poly.pdbx_strand_id
1 'polypeptide(L)'
;MEEVIKRSSRKNPVENQILVIFGSNGDLAKRKLLPAIFQLYLDDLLPERFAVIGAGSQEKSEDVNRLDIANSMLEFAKTGAEENPDKLQSFLEHVYYQQVNNQSEEDFGLLKTYIEHLSATLDIPKNIIYYFSIPPFLYETVAAHLIKYGLNAEEDGWKRIIIEKPFGYSYDTAVELDKNLRSGFNEDQIYRIDHYLGKETVQNIMVTRFSNGFFEPIWNRKYVDRVEITASEKIGVGTRGGYYDSSGTMRDMIQNHLLQVLAVVAMEPPSIFDSESIRNESVKVLQALRPIKPSEISQNVVRGQYIETMVDEAIQKGYRQEKGVAPNSRTETFIAMKVFVDNWRWGDIPFYIRTGKCLPDHVTEVVIHLKPAPHQLFKQRCVAQSTNMIILRISPDAGVAIDFGMKIPGAGYKVQNVNMAFHYSDLAENKISEAYERLLLDCMIGDSTLYARIDAVKASWKFVDPILQEWKKNPDIPLYFYECNTWGPKEANALFGNKELKWRAPFKKFKTD
;
A
#
# COMPACT_ATOMS: atom_id res chain seq x y z
N MET A 1 11.08 3.12 -32.11
CA MET A 1 11.75 2.79 -30.85
C MET A 1 10.76 2.72 -29.68
N GLU A 2 9.79 3.63 -29.57
CA GLU A 2 8.73 3.63 -28.53
C GLU A 2 7.81 2.39 -28.56
N GLU A 3 7.36 1.94 -29.73
CA GLU A 3 6.56 0.70 -29.85
C GLU A 3 7.32 -0.56 -29.46
N VAL A 4 8.63 -0.59 -29.69
CA VAL A 4 9.50 -1.72 -29.31
C VAL A 4 9.72 -1.74 -27.80
N ILE A 5 9.80 -0.58 -27.14
CA ILE A 5 9.93 -0.48 -25.67
C ILE A 5 8.63 -0.92 -24.98
N LYS A 6 7.46 -0.53 -25.50
CA LYS A 6 6.15 -0.97 -24.95
C LYS A 6 5.93 -2.49 -25.05
N ARG A 7 6.44 -3.18 -26.08
CA ARG A 7 6.29 -4.64 -26.26
C ARG A 7 7.43 -5.48 -25.69
N SER A 8 8.66 -4.94 -25.57
CA SER A 8 9.83 -5.72 -25.16
C SER A 8 10.03 -5.83 -23.65
N SER A 9 9.30 -5.05 -22.83
CA SER A 9 9.43 -5.08 -21.37
C SER A 9 8.60 -6.15 -20.66
N ARG A 10 7.72 -6.89 -21.37
CA ARG A 10 6.86 -7.92 -20.75
C ARG A 10 7.37 -9.31 -21.04
N LYS A 11 7.69 -10.04 -19.97
CA LYS A 11 8.03 -11.46 -20.06
C LYS A 11 6.86 -12.32 -20.58
N ASN A 12 5.62 -11.93 -20.27
CA ASN A 12 4.41 -12.66 -20.67
C ASN A 12 3.36 -11.70 -21.27
N PRO A 13 2.75 -12.02 -22.41
CA PRO A 13 1.58 -11.32 -22.92
C PRO A 13 0.39 -11.55 -21.98
N VAL A 14 -0.56 -10.63 -21.96
CA VAL A 14 -1.82 -10.83 -21.24
C VAL A 14 -2.68 -11.82 -22.02
N GLU A 15 -3.00 -12.95 -21.40
CA GLU A 15 -3.86 -13.98 -22.00
C GLU A 15 -5.33 -13.57 -21.98
N ASN A 16 -6.12 -14.06 -22.93
CA ASN A 16 -7.57 -13.90 -22.95
C ASN A 16 -8.17 -14.46 -21.65
N GLN A 17 -9.09 -13.70 -21.01
CA GLN A 17 -9.54 -13.99 -19.65
C GLN A 17 -10.87 -13.34 -19.28
N ILE A 18 -11.47 -13.81 -18.22
CA ILE A 18 -12.69 -13.26 -17.62
C ILE A 18 -12.33 -12.68 -16.23
N LEU A 19 -12.77 -11.46 -15.96
CA LEU A 19 -12.67 -10.82 -14.65
C LEU A 19 -14.04 -10.76 -14.01
N VAL A 20 -14.24 -11.45 -12.89
CA VAL A 20 -15.47 -11.43 -12.09
C VAL A 20 -15.27 -10.54 -10.87
N ILE A 21 -16.04 -9.47 -10.73
CA ILE A 21 -15.95 -8.52 -9.63
C ILE A 21 -17.14 -8.73 -8.68
N PHE A 22 -16.90 -9.42 -7.56
CA PHE A 22 -17.88 -9.50 -6.48
C PHE A 22 -18.01 -8.15 -5.78
N GLY A 23 -19.25 -7.66 -5.61
CA GLY A 23 -19.50 -6.33 -5.08
C GLY A 23 -19.28 -5.20 -6.09
N SER A 24 -19.53 -5.45 -7.36
CA SER A 24 -19.35 -4.50 -8.48
C SER A 24 -20.11 -3.18 -8.33
N ASN A 25 -21.18 -3.15 -7.54
CA ASN A 25 -21.97 -1.95 -7.24
C ASN A 25 -21.37 -1.10 -6.09
N GLY A 26 -20.30 -1.58 -5.44
CA GLY A 26 -19.67 -0.93 -4.30
C GLY A 26 -18.79 0.27 -4.68
N ASP A 27 -18.46 1.08 -3.69
CA ASP A 27 -17.64 2.30 -3.85
C ASP A 27 -16.25 2.01 -4.43
N LEU A 28 -15.57 0.95 -3.97
CA LEU A 28 -14.26 0.57 -4.48
C LEU A 28 -14.30 0.19 -5.97
N ALA A 29 -15.28 -0.62 -6.36
CA ALA A 29 -15.42 -1.03 -7.76
C ALA A 29 -15.63 0.18 -8.66
N LYS A 30 -16.53 1.08 -8.29
CA LYS A 30 -16.89 2.28 -9.06
C LYS A 30 -15.76 3.31 -9.13
N ARG A 31 -15.09 3.57 -8.00
CA ARG A 31 -14.10 4.65 -7.90
C ARG A 31 -12.68 4.24 -8.30
N LYS A 32 -12.35 2.96 -8.24
CA LYS A 32 -10.98 2.49 -8.44
C LYS A 32 -10.85 1.36 -9.46
N LEU A 33 -11.62 0.27 -9.31
CA LEU A 33 -11.39 -0.91 -10.14
C LEU A 33 -11.80 -0.72 -11.59
N LEU A 34 -13.04 -0.31 -11.81
CA LEU A 34 -13.55 -0.09 -13.16
C LEU A 34 -12.79 1.03 -13.88
N PRO A 35 -12.47 2.20 -13.26
CA PRO A 35 -11.58 3.18 -13.85
C PRO A 35 -10.19 2.64 -14.20
N ALA A 36 -9.59 1.81 -13.34
CA ALA A 36 -8.29 1.20 -13.61
C ALA A 36 -8.34 0.22 -14.79
N ILE A 37 -9.38 -0.62 -14.88
CA ILE A 37 -9.58 -1.53 -16.03
C ILE A 37 -9.80 -0.73 -17.32
N PHE A 38 -10.59 0.34 -17.27
CA PHE A 38 -10.81 1.21 -18.42
C PHE A 38 -9.50 1.92 -18.84
N GLN A 39 -8.67 2.37 -17.90
CA GLN A 39 -7.36 2.94 -18.24
C GLN A 39 -6.47 1.89 -18.92
N LEU A 40 -6.43 0.64 -18.43
CA LEU A 40 -5.71 -0.45 -19.10
C LEU A 40 -6.25 -0.71 -20.52
N TYR A 41 -7.54 -0.54 -20.73
CA TYR A 41 -8.16 -0.63 -22.06
C TYR A 41 -7.70 0.52 -22.97
N LEU A 42 -7.69 1.76 -22.47
CA LEU A 42 -7.21 2.93 -23.22
C LEU A 42 -5.73 2.81 -23.62
N ASP A 43 -4.92 2.17 -22.78
CA ASP A 43 -3.48 1.97 -22.99
C ASP A 43 -3.16 0.71 -23.82
N ASP A 44 -4.17 0.04 -24.39
CA ASP A 44 -4.06 -1.20 -25.15
C ASP A 44 -3.31 -2.31 -24.39
N LEU A 45 -3.56 -2.40 -23.04
CA LEU A 45 -2.90 -3.33 -22.13
C LEU A 45 -3.76 -4.55 -21.79
N LEU A 46 -5.04 -4.55 -22.13
CA LEU A 46 -5.92 -5.71 -21.98
C LEU A 46 -5.72 -6.71 -23.14
N PRO A 47 -6.09 -7.98 -22.97
CA PRO A 47 -6.01 -8.98 -24.04
C PRO A 47 -7.03 -8.68 -25.13
N GLU A 48 -6.86 -9.31 -26.30
CA GLU A 48 -7.75 -9.13 -27.45
C GLU A 48 -9.21 -9.52 -27.12
N ARG A 49 -9.37 -10.61 -26.36
CA ARG A 49 -10.68 -11.10 -25.92
C ARG A 49 -10.72 -11.16 -24.40
N PHE A 50 -11.63 -10.40 -23.84
CA PHE A 50 -11.86 -10.37 -22.39
C PHE A 50 -13.33 -10.08 -22.06
N ALA A 51 -13.74 -10.43 -20.87
CA ALA A 51 -15.04 -10.05 -20.31
C ALA A 51 -14.88 -9.59 -18.86
N VAL A 52 -15.62 -8.56 -18.47
CA VAL A 52 -15.75 -8.09 -17.09
C VAL A 52 -17.15 -8.39 -16.61
N ILE A 53 -17.29 -9.31 -15.66
CA ILE A 53 -18.59 -9.67 -15.07
C ILE A 53 -18.73 -8.96 -13.73
N GLY A 54 -19.68 -8.03 -13.64
CA GLY A 54 -20.12 -7.49 -12.37
C GLY A 54 -21.01 -8.49 -11.64
N ALA A 55 -20.60 -8.95 -10.45
CA ALA A 55 -21.40 -9.80 -9.57
C ALA A 55 -21.90 -8.98 -8.38
N GLY A 56 -23.23 -8.86 -8.24
CA GLY A 56 -23.85 -8.05 -7.20
C GLY A 56 -25.23 -8.57 -6.82
N SER A 57 -25.70 -8.26 -5.59
CA SER A 57 -26.98 -8.76 -5.07
C SER A 57 -28.22 -8.07 -5.66
N GLN A 58 -28.05 -6.94 -6.34
CA GLN A 58 -29.18 -6.21 -6.93
C GLN A 58 -29.59 -6.84 -8.25
N GLU A 59 -30.89 -6.95 -8.48
CA GLU A 59 -31.42 -7.33 -9.79
C GLU A 59 -31.29 -6.15 -10.76
N LYS A 60 -30.54 -6.36 -11.85
CA LYS A 60 -30.30 -5.37 -12.91
C LYS A 60 -30.21 -6.06 -14.26
N SER A 61 -30.71 -5.38 -15.30
CA SER A 61 -30.37 -5.77 -16.68
C SER A 61 -28.91 -5.34 -17.01
N GLU A 62 -28.34 -5.95 -18.03
CA GLU A 62 -27.00 -5.54 -18.52
C GLU A 62 -26.96 -4.08 -18.96
N ASP A 63 -28.01 -3.58 -19.61
CA ASP A 63 -28.09 -2.17 -20.06
C ASP A 63 -28.08 -1.20 -18.89
N VAL A 64 -28.83 -1.49 -17.83
CA VAL A 64 -28.84 -0.69 -16.60
C VAL A 64 -27.44 -0.72 -15.94
N ASN A 65 -26.81 -1.88 -15.89
CA ASN A 65 -25.46 -2.00 -15.34
C ASN A 65 -24.44 -1.21 -16.17
N ARG A 66 -24.48 -1.31 -17.51
CA ARG A 66 -23.60 -0.53 -18.41
C ARG A 66 -23.79 0.97 -18.23
N LEU A 67 -25.04 1.43 -18.08
CA LEU A 67 -25.32 2.84 -17.82
C LEU A 67 -24.76 3.31 -16.47
N ASP A 68 -24.94 2.51 -15.40
CA ASP A 68 -24.38 2.81 -14.08
C ASP A 68 -22.85 2.92 -14.13
N ILE A 69 -22.20 2.03 -14.89
CA ILE A 69 -20.74 2.02 -15.07
C ILE A 69 -20.30 3.23 -15.91
N ALA A 70 -20.99 3.54 -17.01
CA ALA A 70 -20.71 4.74 -17.82
C ALA A 70 -20.75 6.02 -16.96
N ASN A 71 -21.79 6.18 -16.13
CA ASN A 71 -21.88 7.30 -15.20
C ASN A 71 -20.73 7.33 -14.19
N SER A 72 -20.32 6.18 -13.67
CA SER A 72 -19.17 6.07 -12.77
C SER A 72 -17.86 6.44 -13.46
N MET A 73 -17.67 6.08 -14.76
CA MET A 73 -16.49 6.47 -15.54
C MET A 73 -16.44 7.98 -15.73
N LEU A 74 -17.55 8.62 -16.07
CA LEU A 74 -17.63 10.08 -16.23
C LEU A 74 -17.37 10.81 -14.91
N GLU A 75 -17.70 10.21 -13.76
CA GLU A 75 -17.43 10.80 -12.44
C GLU A 75 -15.98 10.60 -11.97
N PHE A 76 -15.43 9.38 -12.12
CA PHE A 76 -14.17 8.98 -11.46
C PHE A 76 -13.00 8.76 -12.42
N ALA A 77 -13.25 8.49 -13.70
CA ALA A 77 -12.24 8.42 -14.77
C ALA A 77 -12.39 9.59 -15.76
N LYS A 78 -12.76 10.74 -15.27
CA LYS A 78 -13.28 11.90 -16.00
C LYS A 78 -12.50 12.22 -17.28
N THR A 79 -11.19 12.43 -17.15
CA THR A 79 -10.33 12.79 -18.30
C THR A 79 -10.34 11.72 -19.38
N GLY A 80 -10.15 10.45 -19.00
CA GLY A 80 -10.12 9.35 -19.98
C GLY A 80 -11.47 9.10 -20.64
N ALA A 81 -12.59 9.18 -19.90
CA ALA A 81 -13.92 8.89 -20.40
C ALA A 81 -14.48 10.03 -21.29
N GLU A 82 -14.28 11.29 -20.89
CA GLU A 82 -14.74 12.46 -21.66
C GLU A 82 -13.94 12.64 -22.96
N GLU A 83 -12.62 12.35 -22.93
CA GLU A 83 -11.76 12.48 -24.10
C GLU A 83 -11.88 11.32 -25.09
N ASN A 84 -12.40 10.15 -24.67
CA ASN A 84 -12.50 8.94 -25.49
C ASN A 84 -13.89 8.30 -25.43
N PRO A 85 -14.97 8.99 -25.85
CA PRO A 85 -16.33 8.46 -25.74
C PRO A 85 -16.56 7.18 -26.57
N ASP A 86 -15.96 7.06 -27.75
CA ASP A 86 -16.07 5.87 -28.60
C ASP A 86 -15.39 4.65 -27.97
N LYS A 87 -14.21 4.85 -27.35
CA LYS A 87 -13.52 3.79 -26.59
C LYS A 87 -14.30 3.39 -25.34
N LEU A 88 -14.96 4.35 -24.66
CA LEU A 88 -15.84 4.02 -23.53
C LEU A 88 -17.01 3.15 -23.99
N GLN A 89 -17.67 3.51 -25.08
CA GLN A 89 -18.77 2.71 -25.63
C GLN A 89 -18.31 1.30 -26.00
N SER A 90 -17.18 1.17 -26.68
CA SER A 90 -16.59 -0.12 -27.02
C SER A 90 -16.19 -0.95 -25.79
N PHE A 91 -15.62 -0.30 -24.77
CA PHE A 91 -15.29 -0.97 -23.50
C PHE A 91 -16.54 -1.54 -22.82
N LEU A 92 -17.65 -0.80 -22.81
CA LEU A 92 -18.91 -1.23 -22.20
C LEU A 92 -19.51 -2.47 -22.86
N GLU A 93 -19.19 -2.79 -24.12
CA GLU A 93 -19.57 -4.02 -24.80
C GLU A 93 -18.94 -5.26 -24.17
N HIS A 94 -17.80 -5.12 -23.50
CA HIS A 94 -17.12 -6.19 -22.76
C HIS A 94 -17.59 -6.32 -21.31
N VAL A 95 -18.57 -5.49 -20.87
CA VAL A 95 -19.06 -5.47 -19.49
C VAL A 95 -20.42 -6.16 -19.42
N TYR A 96 -20.49 -7.16 -18.54
CA TYR A 96 -21.60 -8.03 -18.29
C TYR A 96 -22.06 -7.95 -16.85
N TYR A 97 -23.24 -8.45 -16.52
CA TYR A 97 -23.74 -8.47 -15.15
C TYR A 97 -24.43 -9.79 -14.84
N GLN A 98 -24.09 -10.37 -13.70
CA GLN A 98 -24.79 -11.51 -13.13
C GLN A 98 -25.24 -11.17 -11.70
N GLN A 99 -26.53 -11.33 -11.42
CA GLN A 99 -27.00 -11.22 -10.04
C GLN A 99 -26.40 -12.36 -9.21
N VAL A 100 -25.72 -12.00 -8.12
CA VAL A 100 -25.12 -12.96 -7.18
C VAL A 100 -25.29 -12.41 -5.77
N ASN A 101 -26.04 -13.11 -4.94
CA ASN A 101 -26.02 -12.90 -3.49
C ASN A 101 -24.85 -13.73 -2.91
N ASN A 102 -23.86 -13.06 -2.35
CA ASN A 102 -22.66 -13.70 -1.81
C ASN A 102 -22.94 -14.77 -0.72
N GLN A 103 -24.12 -14.75 -0.10
CA GLN A 103 -24.54 -15.73 0.90
C GLN A 103 -25.41 -16.86 0.32
N SER A 104 -25.85 -16.74 -0.93
CA SER A 104 -26.65 -17.76 -1.60
C SER A 104 -25.76 -18.72 -2.38
N GLU A 105 -25.70 -19.95 -1.94
CA GLU A 105 -24.93 -20.99 -2.63
C GLU A 105 -25.44 -21.24 -4.07
N GLU A 106 -26.76 -21.25 -4.27
CA GLU A 106 -27.39 -21.52 -5.56
C GLU A 106 -26.96 -20.50 -6.65
N ASP A 107 -26.75 -19.23 -6.27
CA ASP A 107 -26.34 -18.18 -7.19
C ASP A 107 -24.96 -18.45 -7.79
N PHE A 108 -24.07 -19.20 -7.10
CA PHE A 108 -22.77 -19.60 -7.65
C PHE A 108 -22.90 -20.70 -8.72
N GLY A 109 -23.93 -21.51 -8.66
CA GLY A 109 -24.30 -22.42 -9.76
C GLY A 109 -24.73 -21.67 -11.01
N LEU A 110 -25.54 -20.61 -10.84
CA LEU A 110 -25.96 -19.72 -11.93
C LEU A 110 -24.75 -18.96 -12.50
N LEU A 111 -23.88 -18.44 -11.63
CA LEU A 111 -22.65 -17.76 -12.04
C LEU A 111 -21.73 -18.70 -12.86
N LYS A 112 -21.57 -19.95 -12.45
CA LYS A 112 -20.82 -20.95 -13.22
C LYS A 112 -21.39 -21.12 -14.63
N THR A 113 -22.69 -21.35 -14.75
CA THR A 113 -23.38 -21.51 -16.02
C THR A 113 -23.21 -20.26 -16.91
N TYR A 114 -23.27 -19.08 -16.31
CA TYR A 114 -23.09 -17.81 -17.02
C TYR A 114 -21.64 -17.64 -17.53
N ILE A 115 -20.66 -17.95 -16.71
CA ILE A 115 -19.23 -17.94 -17.10
C ILE A 115 -18.99 -18.92 -18.25
N GLU A 116 -19.53 -20.13 -18.18
CA GLU A 116 -19.39 -21.15 -19.24
C GLU A 116 -20.04 -20.69 -20.54
N HIS A 117 -21.20 -20.06 -20.47
CA HIS A 117 -21.87 -19.50 -21.62
C HIS A 117 -21.06 -18.38 -22.28
N LEU A 118 -20.55 -17.40 -21.52
CA LEU A 118 -19.74 -16.31 -22.04
C LEU A 118 -18.42 -16.81 -22.61
N SER A 119 -17.75 -17.73 -21.90
CA SER A 119 -16.51 -18.37 -22.40
C SER A 119 -16.70 -18.99 -23.77
N ALA A 120 -17.79 -19.73 -23.98
CA ALA A 120 -18.10 -20.35 -25.26
C ALA A 120 -18.51 -19.33 -26.35
N THR A 121 -19.33 -18.34 -25.99
CA THR A 121 -19.86 -17.35 -26.95
C THR A 121 -18.77 -16.40 -27.44
N LEU A 122 -17.86 -15.98 -26.56
CA LEU A 122 -16.80 -15.03 -26.86
C LEU A 122 -15.46 -15.71 -27.24
N ASP A 123 -15.43 -17.03 -27.22
CA ASP A 123 -14.23 -17.84 -27.45
C ASP A 123 -13.06 -17.39 -26.55
N ILE A 124 -13.35 -17.23 -25.24
CA ILE A 124 -12.40 -16.89 -24.20
C ILE A 124 -12.10 -18.14 -23.37
N PRO A 125 -10.81 -18.51 -23.16
CA PRO A 125 -10.47 -19.60 -22.26
C PRO A 125 -10.94 -19.31 -20.84
N LYS A 126 -11.18 -20.33 -20.03
CA LYS A 126 -11.61 -20.17 -18.65
C LYS A 126 -10.47 -19.74 -17.72
N ASN A 127 -9.64 -18.82 -18.17
CA ASN A 127 -8.71 -18.06 -17.36
C ASN A 127 -9.53 -17.00 -16.59
N ILE A 128 -9.62 -17.13 -15.27
CA ILE A 128 -10.56 -16.32 -14.50
C ILE A 128 -9.87 -15.66 -13.30
N ILE A 129 -10.12 -14.36 -13.18
CA ILE A 129 -9.80 -13.60 -11.96
C ILE A 129 -11.09 -13.33 -11.21
N TYR A 130 -11.16 -13.72 -9.95
CA TYR A 130 -12.22 -13.37 -9.02
C TYR A 130 -11.76 -12.25 -8.10
N TYR A 131 -12.29 -11.06 -8.27
CA TYR A 131 -11.97 -9.91 -7.43
C TYR A 131 -13.00 -9.76 -6.30
N PHE A 132 -12.54 -9.82 -5.05
CA PHE A 132 -13.40 -9.68 -3.87
C PHE A 132 -13.49 -8.22 -3.41
N SER A 133 -14.27 -7.40 -4.15
CA SER A 133 -14.63 -6.02 -3.76
C SER A 133 -15.82 -6.01 -2.79
N ILE A 134 -15.78 -6.88 -1.79
CA ILE A 134 -16.80 -7.14 -0.79
C ILE A 134 -16.24 -6.97 0.62
N PRO A 135 -17.10 -6.83 1.66
CA PRO A 135 -16.64 -6.80 3.04
C PRO A 135 -15.83 -8.07 3.41
N PRO A 136 -14.75 -7.93 4.21
CA PRO A 136 -13.83 -9.04 4.52
C PRO A 136 -14.48 -10.26 5.18
N PHE A 137 -15.56 -10.07 5.94
CA PHE A 137 -16.30 -11.18 6.56
C PHE A 137 -17.00 -12.11 5.56
N LEU A 138 -17.10 -11.72 4.28
CA LEU A 138 -17.66 -12.54 3.21
C LEU A 138 -16.59 -13.33 2.42
N TYR A 139 -15.29 -13.07 2.62
CA TYR A 139 -14.24 -13.71 1.83
C TYR A 139 -14.29 -15.23 1.92
N GLU A 140 -14.43 -15.76 3.13
CA GLU A 140 -14.48 -17.20 3.36
C GLU A 140 -15.73 -17.85 2.74
N THR A 141 -16.87 -17.19 2.86
CA THR A 141 -18.15 -17.67 2.28
C THR A 141 -18.07 -17.72 0.76
N VAL A 142 -17.61 -16.65 0.13
CA VAL A 142 -17.49 -16.60 -1.34
C VAL A 142 -16.45 -17.62 -1.83
N ALA A 143 -15.31 -17.74 -1.16
CA ALA A 143 -14.30 -18.73 -1.51
C ALA A 143 -14.84 -20.17 -1.38
N ALA A 144 -15.57 -20.47 -0.30
CA ALA A 144 -16.19 -21.79 -0.11
C ALA A 144 -17.21 -22.12 -1.21
N HIS A 145 -18.02 -21.16 -1.64
CA HIS A 145 -18.95 -21.36 -2.75
C HIS A 145 -18.23 -21.57 -4.08
N LEU A 146 -17.16 -20.80 -4.37
CA LEU A 146 -16.33 -21.02 -5.57
C LEU A 146 -15.73 -22.43 -5.59
N ILE A 147 -15.19 -22.90 -4.45
CA ILE A 147 -14.62 -24.24 -4.31
C ILE A 147 -15.69 -25.31 -4.54
N LYS A 148 -16.87 -25.15 -3.91
CA LYS A 148 -17.95 -26.11 -4.00
C LYS A 148 -18.44 -26.36 -5.43
N TYR A 149 -18.48 -25.29 -6.24
CA TYR A 149 -18.88 -25.37 -7.65
C TYR A 149 -17.74 -25.68 -8.62
N GLY A 150 -16.51 -25.91 -8.11
CA GLY A 150 -15.33 -26.20 -8.93
C GLY A 150 -14.84 -25.01 -9.75
N LEU A 151 -15.21 -23.77 -9.33
CA LEU A 151 -14.79 -22.53 -9.98
C LEU A 151 -13.34 -22.13 -9.64
N ASN A 152 -12.69 -22.89 -8.76
CA ASN A 152 -11.28 -22.79 -8.40
C ASN A 152 -10.37 -23.76 -9.17
N ALA A 153 -10.95 -24.73 -9.88
CA ALA A 153 -10.20 -25.79 -10.56
C ALA A 153 -9.51 -25.26 -11.83
N GLU A 154 -8.25 -25.66 -12.06
CA GLU A 154 -7.41 -25.16 -13.15
C GLU A 154 -7.30 -26.12 -14.35
N GLU A 155 -8.17 -27.12 -14.43
CA GLU A 155 -8.17 -28.13 -15.51
C GLU A 155 -8.41 -27.52 -16.91
N ASP A 156 -9.13 -26.40 -16.97
CA ASP A 156 -9.55 -25.73 -18.20
C ASP A 156 -9.08 -24.26 -18.33
N GLY A 157 -8.12 -23.87 -17.52
CA GLY A 157 -7.54 -22.54 -17.46
C GLY A 157 -7.18 -22.14 -16.03
N TRP A 158 -6.27 -21.21 -15.87
CA TRP A 158 -5.86 -20.75 -14.54
C TRP A 158 -6.97 -19.97 -13.84
N LYS A 159 -6.98 -20.03 -12.49
CA LYS A 159 -7.92 -19.32 -11.63
C LYS A 159 -7.15 -18.52 -10.59
N ARG A 160 -7.49 -17.25 -10.41
CA ARG A 160 -6.86 -16.35 -9.43
C ARG A 160 -7.91 -15.63 -8.61
N ILE A 161 -7.66 -15.45 -7.33
CA ILE A 161 -8.49 -14.62 -6.46
C ILE A 161 -7.69 -13.38 -6.03
N ILE A 162 -8.32 -12.21 -6.11
CA ILE A 162 -7.78 -10.97 -5.56
C ILE A 162 -8.60 -10.61 -4.34
N ILE A 163 -7.93 -10.42 -3.21
CA ILE A 163 -8.57 -10.01 -1.97
C ILE A 163 -7.97 -8.70 -1.46
N GLU A 164 -8.84 -7.84 -0.90
CA GLU A 164 -8.49 -6.57 -0.30
C GLU A 164 -8.16 -6.71 1.19
N LYS A 165 -7.41 -5.73 1.72
CA LYS A 165 -7.22 -5.64 3.17
C LYS A 165 -8.57 -5.36 3.89
N PRO A 166 -8.70 -5.78 5.16
CA PRO A 166 -7.71 -6.44 6.02
C PRO A 166 -7.64 -7.96 5.81
N PHE A 167 -6.43 -8.50 6.00
CA PHE A 167 -6.20 -9.96 6.01
C PHE A 167 -6.20 -10.44 7.47
N GLY A 168 -7.40 -10.58 8.03
CA GLY A 168 -7.62 -10.77 9.46
C GLY A 168 -7.53 -9.48 10.27
N TYR A 169 -7.90 -9.57 11.55
CA TYR A 169 -7.85 -8.48 12.54
C TYR A 169 -6.85 -8.76 13.67
N SER A 170 -6.28 -9.97 13.69
CA SER A 170 -5.28 -10.49 14.60
C SER A 170 -4.49 -11.60 13.91
N TYR A 171 -3.43 -12.10 14.56
CA TYR A 171 -2.67 -13.24 14.06
C TYR A 171 -3.57 -14.47 13.84
N ASP A 172 -4.42 -14.79 14.82
CA ASP A 172 -5.28 -15.99 14.75
C ASP A 172 -6.30 -15.90 13.62
N THR A 173 -6.95 -14.75 13.47
CA THR A 173 -7.94 -14.56 12.38
C THR A 173 -7.29 -14.52 10.99
N ALA A 174 -6.04 -14.07 10.88
CA ALA A 174 -5.29 -14.15 9.63
C ALA A 174 -4.92 -15.59 9.27
N VAL A 175 -4.57 -16.42 10.27
CA VAL A 175 -4.30 -17.84 10.09
C VAL A 175 -5.58 -18.59 9.69
N GLU A 176 -6.72 -18.27 10.30
CA GLU A 176 -8.01 -18.87 9.99
C GLU A 176 -8.45 -18.53 8.57
N LEU A 177 -8.42 -17.25 8.18
CA LEU A 177 -8.72 -16.79 6.82
C LEU A 177 -7.85 -17.53 5.78
N ASP A 178 -6.54 -17.60 6.02
CA ASP A 178 -5.62 -18.33 5.14
C ASP A 178 -5.98 -19.82 5.02
N LYS A 179 -6.26 -20.47 6.13
CA LYS A 179 -6.67 -21.90 6.15
C LYS A 179 -7.92 -22.12 5.30
N ASN A 180 -8.92 -21.22 5.43
CA ASN A 180 -10.18 -21.35 4.72
C ASN A 180 -10.02 -21.06 3.21
N LEU A 181 -9.26 -20.06 2.82
CA LEU A 181 -8.94 -19.81 1.41
C LEU A 181 -8.14 -20.96 0.80
N ARG A 182 -7.13 -21.48 1.54
CA ARG A 182 -6.27 -22.55 1.07
C ARG A 182 -6.90 -23.95 1.15
N SER A 183 -8.14 -24.07 1.58
CA SER A 183 -8.89 -25.33 1.46
C SER A 183 -9.19 -25.72 0.01
N GLY A 184 -9.09 -24.76 -0.94
CA GLY A 184 -9.31 -25.03 -2.36
C GLY A 184 -8.48 -24.17 -3.31
N PHE A 185 -7.80 -23.12 -2.83
CA PHE A 185 -6.90 -22.31 -3.64
C PHE A 185 -5.46 -22.50 -3.18
N ASN A 186 -4.52 -22.63 -4.09
CA ASN A 186 -3.09 -22.59 -3.80
C ASN A 186 -2.60 -21.17 -3.51
N GLU A 187 -1.43 -21.01 -2.88
CA GLU A 187 -0.90 -19.67 -2.55
C GLU A 187 -0.61 -18.82 -3.79
N ASP A 188 -0.22 -19.42 -4.90
CA ASP A 188 0.04 -18.78 -6.19
C ASP A 188 -1.24 -18.30 -6.92
N GLN A 189 -2.40 -18.82 -6.50
CA GLN A 189 -3.71 -18.37 -6.96
C GLN A 189 -4.25 -17.19 -6.13
N ILE A 190 -3.64 -16.84 -4.96
CA ILE A 190 -4.15 -15.84 -4.03
C ILE A 190 -3.33 -14.56 -4.10
N TYR A 191 -3.94 -13.49 -4.58
CA TYR A 191 -3.36 -12.17 -4.75
C TYR A 191 -3.88 -11.22 -3.67
N ARG A 192 -3.10 -10.99 -2.60
CA ARG A 192 -3.47 -10.11 -1.47
C ARG A 192 -2.98 -8.70 -1.74
N ILE A 193 -3.91 -7.76 -2.00
CA ILE A 193 -3.55 -6.39 -2.36
C ILE A 193 -2.98 -5.62 -1.18
N ASP A 194 -1.77 -5.11 -1.37
CA ASP A 194 -1.27 -3.95 -0.65
C ASP A 194 -0.97 -2.83 -1.67
N HIS A 195 -1.85 -1.83 -1.73
CA HIS A 195 -1.73 -0.76 -2.72
C HIS A 195 -0.48 0.12 -2.55
N TYR A 196 0.26 0.03 -1.43
CA TYR A 196 1.57 0.67 -1.30
C TYR A 196 2.64 -0.06 -2.11
N LEU A 197 2.61 -1.38 -2.15
CA LEU A 197 3.51 -2.15 -3.01
C LEU A 197 3.25 -1.88 -4.50
N GLY A 198 2.01 -1.63 -4.88
CA GLY A 198 1.62 -1.25 -6.25
C GLY A 198 2.09 0.13 -6.71
N LYS A 199 2.58 0.99 -5.79
CA LYS A 199 3.11 2.30 -6.18
C LYS A 199 4.46 2.15 -6.89
N GLU A 200 4.59 2.75 -8.07
CA GLU A 200 5.84 2.81 -8.85
C GLU A 200 7.05 3.24 -8.01
N THR A 201 6.82 4.17 -7.10
CA THR A 201 7.86 4.72 -6.23
C THR A 201 8.35 3.76 -5.15
N VAL A 202 7.51 2.83 -4.68
CA VAL A 202 7.94 1.76 -3.78
C VAL A 202 8.77 0.73 -4.56
N GLN A 203 8.37 0.40 -5.78
CA GLN A 203 9.15 -0.45 -6.68
C GLN A 203 10.52 0.17 -6.99
N ASN A 204 10.56 1.50 -7.16
CA ASN A 204 11.82 2.20 -7.40
C ASN A 204 12.81 2.13 -6.25
N ILE A 205 12.40 1.86 -5.02
CA ILE A 205 13.35 1.63 -3.94
C ILE A 205 14.29 0.47 -4.30
N MET A 206 13.74 -0.61 -4.89
CA MET A 206 14.54 -1.75 -5.36
C MET A 206 15.48 -1.34 -6.51
N VAL A 207 14.94 -0.62 -7.50
CA VAL A 207 15.75 -0.14 -8.64
C VAL A 207 16.84 0.81 -8.17
N THR A 208 16.53 1.79 -7.32
CA THR A 208 17.50 2.73 -6.75
C THR A 208 18.62 1.98 -6.03
N ARG A 209 18.31 0.99 -5.21
CA ARG A 209 19.28 0.22 -4.46
C ARG A 209 20.12 -0.71 -5.34
N PHE A 210 19.45 -1.52 -6.16
CA PHE A 210 20.09 -2.68 -6.78
C PHE A 210 20.65 -2.45 -8.18
N SER A 211 20.24 -1.36 -8.86
CA SER A 211 20.85 -0.97 -10.14
C SER A 211 22.01 0.01 -10.01
N ASN A 212 22.24 0.57 -8.81
CA ASN A 212 23.23 1.62 -8.60
C ASN A 212 24.32 1.20 -7.61
N GLY A 213 25.52 0.98 -8.11
CA GLY A 213 26.66 0.47 -7.33
C GLY A 213 27.18 1.38 -6.21
N PHE A 214 26.67 2.61 -6.05
CA PHE A 214 27.06 3.50 -4.95
C PHE A 214 26.05 3.51 -3.79
N PHE A 215 24.78 3.12 -3.99
CA PHE A 215 23.81 3.06 -2.89
C PHE A 215 23.96 1.79 -2.04
N GLU A 216 23.98 0.62 -2.64
CA GLU A 216 23.94 -0.65 -1.92
C GLU A 216 25.14 -0.84 -0.95
N PRO A 217 26.40 -0.45 -1.28
CA PRO A 217 27.52 -0.56 -0.33
C PRO A 217 27.35 0.23 0.96
N ILE A 218 26.59 1.33 0.94
CA ILE A 218 26.35 2.17 2.12
C ILE A 218 25.01 1.87 2.81
N TRP A 219 24.21 0.95 2.28
CA TRP A 219 22.86 0.62 2.75
C TRP A 219 22.87 -0.45 3.85
N ASN A 220 23.60 -0.18 4.94
CA ASN A 220 23.79 -1.12 6.03
C ASN A 220 24.25 -0.43 7.33
N ARG A 221 24.25 -1.20 8.43
CA ARG A 221 24.62 -0.75 9.79
C ARG A 221 26.00 -0.04 9.90
N LYS A 222 26.90 -0.25 8.97
CA LYS A 222 28.22 0.39 9.01
C LYS A 222 28.11 1.89 8.70
N TYR A 223 27.23 2.27 7.80
CA TYR A 223 27.09 3.64 7.30
C TYR A 223 25.81 4.33 7.74
N VAL A 224 24.72 3.58 7.92
CA VAL A 224 23.41 4.12 8.34
C VAL A 224 23.40 4.33 9.85
N ASP A 225 22.91 5.50 10.27
CA ASP A 225 22.65 5.85 11.68
C ASP A 225 21.23 5.44 12.10
N ARG A 226 20.24 5.78 11.30
CA ARG A 226 18.84 5.44 11.48
C ARG A 226 18.05 5.53 10.19
N VAL A 227 16.88 4.92 10.18
CA VAL A 227 15.88 5.05 9.10
C VAL A 227 14.61 5.67 9.66
N GLU A 228 14.05 6.66 8.98
CA GLU A 228 12.75 7.23 9.31
C GLU A 228 11.74 6.93 8.19
N ILE A 229 10.58 6.36 8.52
CA ILE A 229 9.47 6.09 7.60
C ILE A 229 8.29 6.91 8.08
N THR A 230 7.84 7.87 7.29
CA THR A 230 6.68 8.71 7.59
C THR A 230 5.60 8.49 6.53
N ALA A 231 4.37 8.20 6.98
CA ALA A 231 3.19 8.22 6.15
C ALA A 231 2.11 9.07 6.85
N SER A 232 1.89 10.27 6.38
CA SER A 232 0.97 11.23 7.00
C SER A 232 -0.23 11.52 6.11
N GLU A 233 -1.39 11.70 6.74
CA GLU A 233 -2.62 12.09 6.08
C GLU A 233 -3.14 13.41 6.67
N LYS A 234 -3.46 14.37 5.80
CA LYS A 234 -3.93 15.69 6.20
C LYS A 234 -5.37 15.68 6.73
N ILE A 235 -6.18 14.74 6.24
CA ILE A 235 -7.60 14.63 6.61
C ILE A 235 -7.82 13.75 7.84
N GLY A 236 -8.91 13.99 8.57
CA GLY A 236 -9.42 13.12 9.63
C GLY A 236 -10.12 11.88 9.09
N VAL A 237 -10.78 11.12 9.97
CA VAL A 237 -11.51 9.90 9.56
C VAL A 237 -12.84 10.20 8.87
N GLY A 238 -13.47 11.35 9.15
CA GLY A 238 -14.70 11.81 8.53
C GLY A 238 -15.84 10.78 8.66
N THR A 239 -16.50 10.50 7.54
CA THR A 239 -17.63 9.56 7.50
C THR A 239 -17.25 8.10 7.76
N ARG A 240 -15.95 7.76 7.74
CA ARG A 240 -15.44 6.40 8.00
C ARG A 240 -15.12 6.13 9.48
N GLY A 241 -15.55 7.03 10.41
CA GLY A 241 -15.23 6.91 11.83
C GLY A 241 -15.60 5.55 12.43
N GLY A 242 -16.79 5.00 12.12
CA GLY A 242 -17.21 3.70 12.65
C GLY A 242 -16.32 2.53 12.20
N TYR A 243 -15.87 2.52 10.96
CA TYR A 243 -14.89 1.54 10.48
C TYR A 243 -13.53 1.73 11.19
N TYR A 244 -13.08 2.98 11.26
CA TYR A 244 -11.77 3.29 11.82
C TYR A 244 -11.70 3.00 13.33
N ASP A 245 -12.82 3.14 14.05
CA ASP A 245 -12.90 2.86 15.49
C ASP A 245 -12.64 1.39 15.82
N SER A 246 -12.94 0.50 14.88
CA SER A 246 -12.63 -0.93 15.00
C SER A 246 -11.22 -1.29 14.54
N SER A 247 -10.63 -0.55 13.59
CA SER A 247 -9.32 -0.87 13.03
C SER A 247 -8.16 -0.16 13.73
N GLY A 248 -8.23 1.16 13.86
CA GLY A 248 -7.14 2.00 14.36
C GLY A 248 -5.95 2.09 13.39
N THR A 249 -5.01 2.99 13.69
CA THR A 249 -3.82 3.24 12.87
C THR A 249 -2.89 2.03 12.80
N MET A 250 -2.80 1.24 13.88
CA MET A 250 -1.91 0.07 13.92
C MET A 250 -2.28 -0.95 12.85
N ARG A 251 -3.58 -1.27 12.74
CA ARG A 251 -4.08 -2.22 11.74
C ARG A 251 -4.18 -1.59 10.36
N ASP A 252 -4.61 -0.31 10.30
CA ASP A 252 -4.86 0.33 9.01
C ASP A 252 -3.56 0.67 8.24
N MET A 253 -2.49 1.02 8.95
CA MET A 253 -1.26 1.52 8.34
C MET A 253 0.00 0.72 8.67
N ILE A 254 0.21 0.38 9.96
CA ILE A 254 1.48 -0.24 10.38
C ILE A 254 1.55 -1.70 9.93
N GLN A 255 0.56 -2.52 10.32
CA GLN A 255 0.56 -3.97 10.14
C GLN A 255 0.71 -4.40 8.68
N ASN A 256 0.26 -3.59 7.76
CA ASN A 256 0.33 -3.84 6.33
C ASN A 256 1.34 -2.90 5.65
N HIS A 257 0.90 -1.73 5.21
CA HIS A 257 1.64 -0.82 4.34
C HIS A 257 3.05 -0.47 4.83
N LEU A 258 3.20 -0.03 6.09
CA LEU A 258 4.49 0.50 6.54
C LEU A 258 5.50 -0.60 6.88
N LEU A 259 5.03 -1.77 7.32
CA LEU A 259 5.89 -2.92 7.46
C LEU A 259 6.32 -3.49 6.09
N GLN A 260 5.48 -3.42 5.06
CA GLN A 260 5.88 -3.78 3.70
C GLN A 260 6.91 -2.78 3.14
N VAL A 261 6.70 -1.48 3.32
CA VAL A 261 7.70 -0.46 2.93
C VAL A 261 9.03 -0.70 3.67
N LEU A 262 8.97 -0.98 4.98
CA LEU A 262 10.16 -1.33 5.77
C LEU A 262 10.85 -2.56 5.18
N ALA A 263 10.09 -3.60 4.82
CA ALA A 263 10.64 -4.82 4.24
C ALA A 263 11.40 -4.55 2.93
N VAL A 264 10.83 -3.78 2.00
CA VAL A 264 11.47 -3.39 0.73
C VAL A 264 12.73 -2.55 0.97
N VAL A 265 12.68 -1.65 1.96
CA VAL A 265 13.85 -0.82 2.34
C VAL A 265 14.97 -1.67 2.94
N ALA A 266 14.63 -2.68 3.73
CA ALA A 266 15.60 -3.42 4.56
C ALA A 266 16.04 -4.77 3.98
N MET A 267 15.39 -5.28 2.94
CA MET A 267 15.69 -6.60 2.37
C MET A 267 17.10 -6.69 1.76
N GLU A 268 17.62 -7.91 1.66
CA GLU A 268 18.82 -8.19 0.88
C GLU A 268 18.53 -8.14 -0.63
N PRO A 269 19.52 -7.87 -1.49
CA PRO A 269 19.34 -8.05 -2.93
C PRO A 269 18.92 -9.47 -3.26
N PRO A 270 17.81 -9.69 -3.99
CA PRO A 270 17.45 -11.04 -4.42
C PRO A 270 18.46 -11.58 -5.43
N SER A 271 18.69 -12.89 -5.44
CA SER A 271 19.62 -13.54 -6.38
C SER A 271 19.17 -13.48 -7.84
N ILE A 272 17.86 -13.46 -8.07
CA ILE A 272 17.19 -13.27 -9.35
C ILE A 272 16.01 -12.34 -9.17
N PHE A 273 15.69 -11.61 -10.24
CA PHE A 273 14.55 -10.69 -10.23
C PHE A 273 13.27 -11.43 -10.64
N ASP A 274 12.69 -12.15 -9.69
CA ASP A 274 11.39 -12.81 -9.83
C ASP A 274 10.55 -12.62 -8.55
N SER A 275 9.26 -12.92 -8.65
CA SER A 275 8.30 -12.67 -7.58
C SER A 275 8.59 -13.50 -6.31
N GLU A 276 9.09 -14.72 -6.44
CA GLU A 276 9.39 -15.57 -5.31
C GLU A 276 10.62 -15.07 -4.55
N SER A 277 11.71 -14.80 -5.26
CA SER A 277 12.96 -14.31 -4.68
C SER A 277 12.78 -12.97 -3.96
N ILE A 278 12.05 -12.02 -4.57
CA ILE A 278 11.78 -10.71 -3.96
C ILE A 278 10.94 -10.86 -2.69
N ARG A 279 9.86 -11.65 -2.74
CA ARG A 279 8.99 -11.88 -1.58
C ARG A 279 9.71 -12.66 -0.47
N ASN A 280 10.61 -13.61 -0.82
CA ASN A 280 11.43 -14.31 0.15
C ASN A 280 12.34 -13.36 0.93
N GLU A 281 13.02 -12.41 0.26
CA GLU A 281 13.86 -11.43 0.96
C GLU A 281 13.03 -10.49 1.84
N SER A 282 11.85 -10.06 1.39
CA SER A 282 10.93 -9.25 2.20
C SER A 282 10.45 -9.96 3.45
N VAL A 283 10.08 -11.24 3.35
CA VAL A 283 9.64 -12.06 4.48
C VAL A 283 10.75 -12.23 5.53
N LYS A 284 12.00 -12.43 5.12
CA LYS A 284 13.15 -12.53 6.05
C LYS A 284 13.27 -11.29 6.93
N VAL A 285 13.02 -10.09 6.37
CA VAL A 285 13.03 -8.84 7.15
C VAL A 285 11.92 -8.83 8.19
N LEU A 286 10.68 -9.17 7.79
CA LEU A 286 9.53 -9.18 8.69
C LEU A 286 9.67 -10.22 9.81
N GLN A 287 10.27 -11.37 9.51
CA GLN A 287 10.59 -12.39 10.50
C GLN A 287 11.71 -11.98 11.46
N ALA A 288 12.60 -11.09 11.03
CA ALA A 288 13.70 -10.55 11.83
C ALA A 288 13.32 -9.31 12.65
N LEU A 289 12.07 -8.85 12.60
CA LEU A 289 11.61 -7.76 13.47
C LEU A 289 11.74 -8.17 14.94
N ARG A 290 12.48 -7.35 15.73
CA ARG A 290 12.66 -7.60 17.17
C ARG A 290 11.32 -7.43 17.89
N PRO A 291 10.78 -8.47 18.55
CA PRO A 291 9.54 -8.36 19.30
C PRO A 291 9.63 -7.26 20.39
N ILE A 292 8.62 -6.43 20.51
CA ILE A 292 8.51 -5.43 21.57
C ILE A 292 7.80 -6.09 22.76
N LYS A 293 8.52 -6.23 23.88
CA LYS A 293 7.95 -6.80 25.10
C LYS A 293 6.92 -5.86 25.75
N PRO A 294 5.93 -6.36 26.49
CA PRO A 294 4.94 -5.52 27.18
C PRO A 294 5.55 -4.38 27.99
N SER A 295 6.63 -4.64 28.73
CA SER A 295 7.36 -3.64 29.51
C SER A 295 8.10 -2.57 28.69
N GLU A 296 8.31 -2.81 27.41
CA GLU A 296 9.05 -1.95 26.50
C GLU A 296 8.13 -1.10 25.60
N ILE A 297 6.80 -1.40 25.60
CA ILE A 297 5.83 -0.73 24.70
C ILE A 297 5.86 0.78 24.90
N SER A 298 5.78 1.28 26.14
CA SER A 298 5.77 2.72 26.42
C SER A 298 7.07 3.44 26.03
N GLN A 299 8.17 2.71 25.86
CA GLN A 299 9.47 3.26 25.44
C GLN A 299 9.66 3.22 23.93
N ASN A 300 8.96 2.30 23.24
CA ASN A 300 9.15 2.05 21.81
C ASN A 300 7.94 2.41 20.96
N VAL A 301 6.77 2.64 21.55
CA VAL A 301 5.53 2.95 20.83
C VAL A 301 4.78 4.08 21.51
N VAL A 302 4.51 5.13 20.75
CA VAL A 302 3.66 6.26 21.14
C VAL A 302 2.41 6.22 20.29
N ARG A 303 1.24 6.18 20.93
CA ARG A 303 -0.06 6.28 20.26
C ARG A 303 -0.78 7.58 20.61
N GLY A 304 -1.50 8.14 19.65
CA GLY A 304 -2.19 9.41 19.82
C GLY A 304 -3.57 9.44 19.18
N GLN A 305 -4.35 10.44 19.59
CA GLN A 305 -5.68 10.69 19.06
C GLN A 305 -5.83 12.19 18.81
N TYR A 306 -6.30 12.61 17.62
CA TYR A 306 -6.48 14.03 17.34
C TYR A 306 -7.70 14.59 18.08
N ILE A 307 -7.56 15.84 18.55
CA ILE A 307 -8.60 16.58 19.26
C ILE A 307 -9.19 17.68 18.39
N GLU A 308 -10.31 18.25 18.85
CA GLU A 308 -10.89 19.43 18.21
C GLU A 308 -9.87 20.55 18.16
N THR A 309 -9.72 21.15 16.99
CA THR A 309 -8.68 22.15 16.74
C THR A 309 -9.19 23.18 15.72
N MET A 310 -8.84 24.44 15.92
CA MET A 310 -9.05 25.47 14.91
C MET A 310 -7.94 25.38 13.84
N VAL A 311 -8.30 25.12 12.60
CA VAL A 311 -7.38 25.04 11.46
C VAL A 311 -7.91 25.97 10.35
N ASP A 312 -7.12 26.93 9.91
CA ASP A 312 -7.47 27.88 8.84
C ASP A 312 -8.88 28.51 9.03
N GLU A 313 -9.15 29.01 10.26
CA GLU A 313 -10.43 29.62 10.68
C GLU A 313 -11.65 28.68 10.69
N ALA A 314 -11.46 27.39 10.47
CA ALA A 314 -12.50 26.36 10.58
C ALA A 314 -12.26 25.42 11.76
N ILE A 315 -13.35 24.99 12.40
CA ILE A 315 -13.25 23.97 13.48
C ILE A 315 -13.12 22.59 12.83
N GLN A 316 -11.95 21.98 12.99
CA GLN A 316 -11.76 20.57 12.69
C GLN A 316 -12.21 19.77 13.93
N LYS A 317 -13.20 18.88 13.72
CA LYS A 317 -13.70 18.00 14.79
C LYS A 317 -12.59 17.11 15.32
N GLY A 318 -12.61 16.87 16.63
CA GLY A 318 -11.80 15.83 17.25
C GLY A 318 -12.30 14.43 16.91
N TYR A 319 -11.43 13.45 17.02
CA TYR A 319 -11.73 12.06 16.63
C TYR A 319 -13.02 11.50 17.25
N ARG A 320 -13.23 11.73 18.57
CA ARG A 320 -14.41 11.25 19.30
C ARG A 320 -15.71 11.96 18.93
N GLN A 321 -15.64 13.03 18.14
CA GLN A 321 -16.78 13.77 17.61
C GLN A 321 -17.15 13.33 16.18
N GLU A 322 -16.33 12.45 15.57
CA GLU A 322 -16.59 11.95 14.24
C GLU A 322 -17.75 10.94 14.22
N LYS A 323 -18.46 10.89 13.10
CA LYS A 323 -19.63 10.02 12.98
C LYS A 323 -19.26 8.54 13.13
N GLY A 324 -19.93 7.86 14.07
CA GLY A 324 -19.75 6.43 14.30
C GLY A 324 -18.60 6.08 15.25
N VAL A 325 -17.90 7.07 15.83
CA VAL A 325 -16.87 6.87 16.84
C VAL A 325 -17.50 6.87 18.24
N ALA A 326 -17.08 5.94 19.10
CA ALA A 326 -17.54 5.90 20.49
C ALA A 326 -16.99 7.12 21.27
N PRO A 327 -17.82 7.79 22.11
CA PRO A 327 -17.39 8.99 22.84
C PRO A 327 -16.19 8.77 23.78
N ASN A 328 -16.00 7.54 24.24
CA ASN A 328 -14.89 7.13 25.12
C ASN A 328 -13.84 6.26 24.38
N SER A 329 -13.84 6.28 23.04
CA SER A 329 -12.91 5.50 22.23
C SER A 329 -11.45 5.75 22.64
N ARG A 330 -10.69 4.66 22.69
CA ARG A 330 -9.22 4.68 22.87
C ARG A 330 -8.47 4.25 21.62
N THR A 331 -9.16 4.20 20.49
CA THR A 331 -8.56 3.88 19.19
C THR A 331 -7.61 4.97 18.77
N GLU A 332 -6.42 4.60 18.41
CA GLU A 332 -5.38 5.52 18.00
C GLU A 332 -5.57 6.00 16.55
N THR A 333 -5.35 7.29 16.33
CA THR A 333 -5.31 7.94 15.02
C THR A 333 -3.91 8.37 14.61
N PHE A 334 -2.93 8.11 15.48
CA PHE A 334 -1.52 8.36 15.28
C PHE A 334 -0.70 7.28 15.98
N ILE A 335 0.35 6.86 15.31
CA ILE A 335 1.39 6.01 15.88
C ILE A 335 2.76 6.55 15.48
N ALA A 336 3.66 6.58 16.46
CA ALA A 336 5.09 6.63 16.24
C ALA A 336 5.74 5.45 16.96
N MET A 337 6.66 4.76 16.31
CA MET A 337 7.33 3.62 16.92
C MET A 337 8.79 3.51 16.50
N LYS A 338 9.61 2.95 17.41
CA LYS A 338 10.99 2.57 17.17
C LYS A 338 11.07 1.06 17.11
N VAL A 339 11.52 0.53 15.98
CA VAL A 339 11.66 -0.90 15.73
C VAL A 339 13.08 -1.25 15.31
N PHE A 340 13.45 -2.53 15.46
CA PHE A 340 14.75 -3.05 15.07
C PHE A 340 14.58 -4.29 14.20
N VAL A 341 15.50 -4.45 13.23
CA VAL A 341 15.59 -5.64 12.40
C VAL A 341 16.85 -6.41 12.81
N ASP A 342 16.66 -7.57 13.45
CA ASP A 342 17.73 -8.39 14.00
C ASP A 342 18.36 -9.27 12.93
N ASN A 343 19.14 -8.64 12.04
CA ASN A 343 19.94 -9.33 11.04
C ASN A 343 21.35 -8.68 10.92
N TRP A 344 22.22 -9.28 10.11
CA TRP A 344 23.59 -8.78 9.95
C TRP A 344 23.67 -7.39 9.32
N ARG A 345 22.72 -7.06 8.44
CA ARG A 345 22.69 -5.77 7.75
C ARG A 345 22.29 -4.63 8.68
N TRP A 346 21.32 -4.86 9.57
CA TRP A 346 20.63 -3.81 10.32
C TRP A 346 20.79 -3.88 11.85
N GLY A 347 21.53 -4.87 12.36
CA GLY A 347 21.69 -5.04 13.81
C GLY A 347 21.99 -3.73 14.52
N ASP A 348 21.15 -3.39 15.51
CA ASP A 348 21.16 -2.19 16.35
C ASP A 348 20.89 -0.84 15.63
N ILE A 349 20.51 -0.87 14.35
CA ILE A 349 20.06 0.35 13.66
C ILE A 349 18.56 0.54 13.92
N PRO A 350 18.13 1.67 14.51
CA PRO A 350 16.73 1.94 14.75
C PRO A 350 16.01 2.35 13.46
N PHE A 351 14.85 1.77 13.26
CA PHE A 351 13.86 2.21 12.28
C PHE A 351 12.76 2.95 13.06
N TYR A 352 12.55 4.21 12.72
CA TYR A 352 11.49 5.03 13.28
C TYR A 352 10.33 5.10 12.27
N ILE A 353 9.16 4.65 12.66
CA ILE A 353 7.96 4.67 11.82
C ILE A 353 6.97 5.64 12.43
N ARG A 354 6.41 6.55 11.62
CA ARG A 354 5.40 7.50 12.05
C ARG A 354 4.27 7.58 11.04
N THR A 355 3.03 7.50 11.51
CA THR A 355 1.84 7.66 10.70
C THR A 355 0.67 8.22 11.51
N GLY A 356 -0.25 8.92 10.86
CA GLY A 356 -1.43 9.46 11.52
C GLY A 356 -2.33 10.28 10.61
N LYS A 357 -3.51 10.58 11.14
CA LYS A 357 -4.55 11.43 10.54
C LYS A 357 -4.44 12.87 11.06
N CYS A 358 -5.05 13.83 10.38
CA CYS A 358 -5.02 15.25 10.73
C CYS A 358 -3.60 15.83 10.90
N LEU A 359 -2.61 15.29 10.20
CA LEU A 359 -1.24 15.80 10.17
C LEU A 359 -1.10 16.98 9.18
N PRO A 360 -0.01 17.76 9.21
CA PRO A 360 0.11 18.99 8.40
C PRO A 360 0.04 18.76 6.89
N ASP A 361 0.58 17.64 6.42
CA ASP A 361 0.68 17.34 5.00
C ASP A 361 0.30 15.87 4.73
N HIS A 362 -0.13 15.62 3.49
CA HIS A 362 -0.26 14.25 2.97
C HIS A 362 1.06 13.84 2.33
N VAL A 363 1.87 13.04 3.04
CA VAL A 363 3.19 12.64 2.54
C VAL A 363 3.57 11.24 2.99
N THR A 364 4.19 10.50 2.08
CA THR A 364 4.85 9.23 2.39
C THR A 364 6.29 9.31 1.93
N GLU A 365 7.23 9.14 2.86
CA GLU A 365 8.67 9.15 2.55
C GLU A 365 9.45 8.21 3.46
N VAL A 366 10.60 7.77 2.94
CA VAL A 366 11.62 7.05 3.69
C VAL A 366 12.89 7.89 3.68
N VAL A 367 13.49 8.09 4.84
CA VAL A 367 14.74 8.85 4.99
C VAL A 367 15.81 7.97 5.62
N ILE A 368 16.90 7.78 4.90
CA ILE A 368 18.08 7.07 5.38
C ILE A 368 19.07 8.11 5.88
N HIS A 369 19.25 8.18 7.19
CA HIS A 369 20.25 9.06 7.80
C HIS A 369 21.58 8.34 7.86
N LEU A 370 22.60 8.92 7.25
CA LEU A 370 23.96 8.36 7.30
C LEU A 370 24.69 8.83 8.57
N LYS A 371 25.58 7.98 9.05
CA LYS A 371 26.48 8.34 10.16
C LYS A 371 27.34 9.54 9.77
N PRO A 372 27.67 10.42 10.72
CA PRO A 372 28.58 11.52 10.45
C PRO A 372 29.96 10.99 10.04
N ALA A 373 30.68 11.81 9.29
CA ALA A 373 32.09 11.51 8.97
C ALA A 373 32.87 11.22 10.27
N PRO A 374 33.68 10.15 10.31
CA PRO A 374 34.39 9.74 11.53
C PRO A 374 35.37 10.81 12.04
N HIS A 375 35.86 11.66 11.14
CA HIS A 375 36.67 12.84 11.48
C HIS A 375 36.07 14.08 10.82
N GLN A 376 35.49 14.96 11.66
CA GLN A 376 34.79 16.17 11.23
C GLN A 376 35.73 17.38 11.11
N LEU A 377 36.52 17.47 10.05
CA LEU A 377 37.48 18.55 9.78
C LEU A 377 36.82 19.95 9.77
N PHE A 378 35.58 20.06 9.37
CA PHE A 378 34.88 21.34 9.18
C PHE A 378 33.81 21.62 10.25
N LYS A 379 33.76 20.87 11.37
CA LYS A 379 32.71 20.99 12.41
C LYS A 379 32.48 22.42 12.90
N GLN A 380 33.57 23.18 13.11
CA GLN A 380 33.50 24.58 13.57
C GLN A 380 33.12 25.59 12.45
N ARG A 381 33.05 25.13 11.20
CA ARG A 381 32.78 25.93 10.01
C ARG A 381 31.48 25.56 9.30
N CYS A 382 30.70 24.63 9.88
CA CYS A 382 29.39 24.26 9.36
C CYS A 382 28.36 25.27 9.85
N VAL A 383 27.51 25.75 8.93
CA VAL A 383 26.38 26.62 9.24
C VAL A 383 25.27 25.82 9.94
N ALA A 384 25.18 24.52 9.66
CA ALA A 384 24.34 23.55 10.36
C ALA A 384 25.08 22.22 10.45
N GLN A 385 24.68 21.35 11.39
CA GLN A 385 25.26 20.02 11.49
C GLN A 385 25.01 19.26 10.18
N SER A 386 26.06 19.03 9.39
CA SER A 386 25.99 18.34 8.10
C SER A 386 25.76 16.85 8.33
N THR A 387 24.51 16.42 8.31
CA THR A 387 24.14 15.00 8.25
C THR A 387 23.75 14.66 6.82
N ASN A 388 24.41 13.67 6.23
CA ASN A 388 24.04 13.21 4.90
C ASN A 388 22.78 12.35 5.01
N MET A 389 21.85 12.56 4.08
CA MET A 389 20.59 11.82 4.04
C MET A 389 20.27 11.41 2.61
N ILE A 390 19.65 10.24 2.47
CA ILE A 390 19.00 9.82 1.24
C ILE A 390 17.50 9.83 1.53
N ILE A 391 16.72 10.55 0.72
CA ILE A 391 15.30 10.73 0.88
C ILE A 391 14.59 10.09 -0.30
N LEU A 392 13.74 9.10 -0.02
CA LEU A 392 12.90 8.44 -1.00
C LEU A 392 11.48 8.93 -0.78
N ARG A 393 11.01 9.85 -1.62
CA ARG A 393 9.65 10.35 -1.59
C ARG A 393 8.74 9.42 -2.38
N ILE A 394 7.76 8.81 -1.69
CA ILE A 394 6.78 7.88 -2.27
C ILE A 394 5.55 8.65 -2.78
N SER A 395 5.10 9.66 -2.03
CA SER A 395 3.91 10.45 -2.37
C SER A 395 3.86 11.73 -1.55
N PRO A 396 3.32 12.85 -2.05
CA PRO A 396 3.26 13.23 -3.47
C PRO A 396 4.65 13.62 -3.99
N ASP A 397 4.76 14.12 -5.21
CA ASP A 397 6.03 14.52 -5.82
C ASP A 397 7.10 13.43 -5.68
N ALA A 398 6.77 12.24 -6.18
CA ALA A 398 7.61 11.07 -6.11
C ALA A 398 9.02 11.32 -6.65
N GLY A 399 10.05 10.85 -5.93
CA GLY A 399 11.43 11.11 -6.33
C GLY A 399 12.46 10.66 -5.31
N VAL A 400 13.72 10.92 -5.64
CA VAL A 400 14.88 10.64 -4.78
C VAL A 400 15.66 11.92 -4.57
N ALA A 401 16.05 12.20 -3.32
CA ALA A 401 16.92 13.32 -3.03
C ALA A 401 18.09 12.90 -2.11
N ILE A 402 19.21 13.59 -2.24
CA ILE A 402 20.39 13.41 -1.42
C ILE A 402 20.77 14.76 -0.81
N ASP A 403 20.82 14.81 0.53
CA ASP A 403 21.33 15.97 1.26
C ASP A 403 22.80 15.74 1.62
N PHE A 404 23.66 16.71 1.31
CA PHE A 404 25.08 16.66 1.62
C PHE A 404 25.69 18.05 1.80
N GLY A 405 26.87 18.11 2.43
CA GLY A 405 27.53 19.38 2.71
C GLY A 405 28.35 19.87 1.52
N MET A 406 28.18 21.16 1.13
CA MET A 406 29.00 21.84 0.15
C MET A 406 29.60 23.12 0.71
N LYS A 407 30.78 23.50 0.18
CA LYS A 407 31.44 24.75 0.52
C LYS A 407 30.65 25.95 -0.02
N ILE A 408 30.47 26.97 0.82
CA ILE A 408 29.85 28.23 0.38
C ILE A 408 30.92 29.01 -0.46
N PRO A 409 30.58 29.40 -1.70
CA PRO A 409 31.48 30.22 -2.53
C PRO A 409 31.85 31.52 -1.81
N GLY A 410 33.14 31.90 -1.88
CA GLY A 410 33.66 33.13 -1.27
C GLY A 410 33.80 33.13 0.25
N ALA A 411 33.27 32.15 0.99
CA ALA A 411 33.23 32.15 2.46
C ALA A 411 34.33 31.25 3.11
N GLY A 412 35.48 31.13 2.52
CA GLY A 412 36.57 30.24 3.00
C GLY A 412 36.10 28.78 2.95
N TYR A 413 36.25 28.04 4.05
CA TYR A 413 35.83 26.64 4.18
C TYR A 413 34.51 26.48 4.94
N LYS A 414 33.60 27.47 4.89
CA LYS A 414 32.25 27.32 5.45
C LYS A 414 31.45 26.34 4.62
N VAL A 415 30.73 25.45 5.31
CA VAL A 415 29.93 24.37 4.73
C VAL A 415 28.45 24.62 5.02
N GLN A 416 27.59 24.44 4.04
CA GLN A 416 26.14 24.37 4.18
C GLN A 416 25.59 23.09 3.55
N ASN A 417 24.44 22.61 4.02
CA ASN A 417 23.73 21.52 3.38
C ASN A 417 23.09 22.01 2.07
N VAL A 418 23.23 21.20 1.05
CA VAL A 418 22.55 21.33 -0.23
C VAL A 418 21.76 20.07 -0.51
N ASN A 419 20.69 20.21 -1.31
CA ASN A 419 19.84 19.11 -1.74
C ASN A 419 20.04 18.90 -3.24
N MET A 420 20.25 17.66 -3.64
CA MET A 420 20.21 17.21 -5.04
C MET A 420 19.00 16.32 -5.18
N ALA A 421 17.98 16.79 -5.88
CA ALA A 421 16.71 16.09 -6.04
C ALA A 421 16.48 15.73 -7.50
N PHE A 422 15.83 14.59 -7.68
CA PHE A 422 15.33 14.10 -8.95
C PHE A 422 13.85 13.72 -8.77
N HIS A 423 12.99 14.17 -9.66
CA HIS A 423 11.56 13.87 -9.64
C HIS A 423 11.21 12.83 -10.70
N TYR A 424 10.25 11.98 -10.38
CA TYR A 424 9.74 11.00 -11.35
C TYR A 424 9.06 11.67 -12.54
N SER A 425 8.41 12.82 -12.31
CA SER A 425 7.84 13.63 -13.39
C SER A 425 8.87 14.04 -14.45
N ASP A 426 10.15 14.12 -14.10
CA ASP A 426 11.22 14.48 -15.03
C ASP A 426 11.57 13.36 -16.02
N LEU A 427 11.22 12.10 -15.68
CA LEU A 427 11.37 10.92 -16.54
C LEU A 427 10.11 10.59 -17.34
N ALA A 428 8.96 11.00 -16.84
CA ALA A 428 7.68 10.57 -17.38
C ALA A 428 7.21 11.55 -18.47
N GLU A 429 7.41 11.20 -19.72
CA GLU A 429 6.64 11.80 -20.83
C GLU A 429 5.15 11.40 -20.74
N ASN A 430 4.82 10.33 -20.02
CA ASN A 430 3.49 9.78 -19.83
C ASN A 430 3.05 9.80 -18.36
N LYS A 431 1.74 9.79 -18.14
CA LYS A 431 1.11 9.69 -16.81
C LYS A 431 1.65 8.46 -16.05
N ILE A 432 2.04 8.67 -14.79
CA ILE A 432 2.39 7.56 -13.88
C ILE A 432 1.14 6.73 -13.61
N SER A 433 1.21 5.41 -13.86
CA SER A 433 0.11 4.49 -13.61
C SER A 433 -0.31 4.50 -12.14
N GLU A 434 -1.63 4.46 -11.88
CA GLU A 434 -2.14 4.29 -10.53
C GLU A 434 -1.87 2.87 -10.02
N ALA A 435 -1.79 2.73 -8.69
CA ALA A 435 -1.45 1.44 -8.06
C ALA A 435 -2.41 0.29 -8.47
N TYR A 436 -3.70 0.59 -8.64
CA TYR A 436 -4.69 -0.43 -9.06
C TYR A 436 -4.52 -0.87 -10.50
N GLU A 437 -4.18 0.03 -11.42
CA GLU A 437 -3.86 -0.30 -12.82
C GLU A 437 -2.71 -1.31 -12.86
N ARG A 438 -1.63 -1.02 -12.13
CA ARG A 438 -0.46 -1.89 -12.04
C ARG A 438 -0.78 -3.24 -11.43
N LEU A 439 -1.44 -3.27 -10.27
CA LEU A 439 -1.78 -4.51 -9.59
C LEU A 439 -2.71 -5.40 -10.44
N LEU A 440 -3.75 -4.84 -11.04
CA LEU A 440 -4.64 -5.61 -11.92
C LEU A 440 -3.87 -6.23 -13.08
N LEU A 441 -3.02 -5.44 -13.75
CA LEU A 441 -2.19 -5.94 -14.85
C LEU A 441 -1.24 -7.06 -14.39
N ASP A 442 -0.58 -6.89 -13.26
CA ASP A 442 0.32 -7.91 -12.70
C ASP A 442 -0.44 -9.21 -12.39
N CYS A 443 -1.65 -9.13 -11.82
CA CYS A 443 -2.48 -10.31 -11.63
C CYS A 443 -2.87 -10.96 -12.98
N MET A 444 -3.20 -10.17 -14.01
CA MET A 444 -3.54 -10.68 -15.33
C MET A 444 -2.40 -11.46 -16.00
N ILE A 445 -1.15 -11.05 -15.79
CA ILE A 445 0.04 -11.74 -16.32
C ILE A 445 0.62 -12.80 -15.37
N GLY A 446 0.07 -12.95 -14.17
CA GLY A 446 0.55 -13.91 -13.17
C GLY A 446 1.76 -13.45 -12.35
N ASP A 447 2.07 -12.17 -12.37
CA ASP A 447 3.15 -11.61 -11.54
C ASP A 447 2.64 -11.25 -10.14
N SER A 448 3.11 -11.99 -9.13
CA SER A 448 2.73 -11.78 -7.73
C SER A 448 3.76 -10.96 -6.93
N THR A 449 4.72 -10.31 -7.60
CA THR A 449 5.81 -9.54 -6.95
C THR A 449 5.29 -8.47 -5.99
N LEU A 450 4.22 -7.78 -6.37
CA LEU A 450 3.67 -6.65 -5.61
C LEU A 450 2.50 -7.05 -4.68
N TYR A 451 2.31 -8.34 -4.47
CA TYR A 451 1.25 -8.87 -3.62
C TYR A 451 1.81 -9.48 -2.33
N ALA A 452 1.12 -9.22 -1.24
CA ALA A 452 1.52 -9.73 0.06
C ALA A 452 1.35 -11.25 0.14
N ARG A 453 2.44 -11.97 0.43
CA ARG A 453 2.40 -13.41 0.66
C ARG A 453 1.96 -13.69 2.11
N ILE A 454 1.28 -14.80 2.34
CA ILE A 454 0.69 -15.09 3.66
C ILE A 454 1.71 -15.15 4.80
N ASP A 455 2.92 -15.61 4.55
CA ASP A 455 3.97 -15.64 5.56
C ASP A 455 4.44 -14.23 5.97
N ALA A 456 4.46 -13.27 5.04
CA ALA A 456 4.67 -11.84 5.33
C ALA A 456 3.54 -11.29 6.20
N VAL A 457 2.28 -11.59 5.85
CA VAL A 457 1.09 -11.18 6.63
C VAL A 457 1.16 -11.76 8.05
N LYS A 458 1.46 -13.04 8.19
CA LYS A 458 1.61 -13.72 9.50
C LYS A 458 2.77 -13.13 10.32
N ALA A 459 3.92 -12.86 9.70
CA ALA A 459 5.06 -12.24 10.37
C ALA A 459 4.73 -10.83 10.86
N SER A 460 4.05 -10.01 10.06
CA SER A 460 3.59 -8.69 10.44
C SER A 460 2.60 -8.74 11.62
N TRP A 461 1.62 -9.65 11.59
CA TRP A 461 0.70 -9.85 12.71
C TRP A 461 1.40 -10.33 13.98
N LYS A 462 2.34 -11.27 13.86
CA LYS A 462 3.13 -11.76 14.99
C LYS A 462 3.89 -10.63 15.70
N PHE A 463 4.31 -9.62 14.97
CA PHE A 463 4.96 -8.42 15.52
C PHE A 463 3.97 -7.44 16.16
N VAL A 464 2.84 -7.16 15.49
CA VAL A 464 1.90 -6.11 15.90
C VAL A 464 0.90 -6.57 16.96
N ASP A 465 0.39 -7.79 16.87
CA ASP A 465 -0.72 -8.28 17.69
C ASP A 465 -0.42 -8.25 19.21
N PRO A 466 0.78 -8.61 19.68
CA PRO A 466 1.12 -8.50 21.10
C PRO A 466 0.99 -7.06 21.64
N ILE A 467 1.28 -6.04 20.83
CA ILE A 467 1.15 -4.63 21.23
C ILE A 467 -0.32 -4.26 21.39
N LEU A 468 -1.15 -4.66 20.42
CA LEU A 468 -2.60 -4.44 20.46
C LEU A 468 -3.28 -5.14 21.62
N GLN A 469 -2.88 -6.38 21.90
CA GLN A 469 -3.38 -7.15 23.04
C GLN A 469 -3.01 -6.49 24.36
N GLU A 470 -1.79 -5.98 24.50
CA GLU A 470 -1.35 -5.30 25.71
C GLU A 470 -2.11 -3.98 25.91
N TRP A 471 -2.36 -3.19 24.85
CA TRP A 471 -3.19 -2.00 24.94
C TRP A 471 -4.63 -2.26 25.40
N LYS A 472 -5.15 -3.45 25.04
CA LYS A 472 -6.49 -3.87 25.49
C LYS A 472 -6.50 -4.33 26.94
N LYS A 473 -5.43 -5.01 27.40
CA LYS A 473 -5.30 -5.54 28.76
C LYS A 473 -4.92 -4.46 29.77
N ASN A 474 -4.08 -3.51 29.37
CA ASN A 474 -3.50 -2.50 30.25
C ASN A 474 -3.93 -1.09 29.81
N PRO A 475 -5.04 -0.57 30.41
CA PRO A 475 -5.53 0.78 30.12
C PRO A 475 -4.59 1.89 30.59
N ASP A 476 -3.62 1.61 31.47
CA ASP A 476 -2.67 2.61 31.98
C ASP A 476 -1.61 2.99 30.92
N ILE A 477 -1.45 2.19 29.87
CA ILE A 477 -0.59 2.58 28.73
C ILE A 477 -1.17 3.84 28.09
N PRO A 478 -0.39 4.94 28.03
CA PRO A 478 -0.90 6.24 27.60
C PRO A 478 -1.48 6.24 26.18
N LEU A 479 -2.56 7.00 26.02
CA LEU A 479 -3.04 7.49 24.74
C LEU A 479 -2.91 9.01 24.80
N TYR A 480 -1.99 9.56 24.02
CA TYR A 480 -1.74 10.99 24.00
C TYR A 480 -2.73 11.71 23.06
N PHE A 481 -2.87 13.02 23.26
CA PHE A 481 -3.71 13.85 22.40
C PHE A 481 -2.85 14.81 21.60
N TYR A 482 -3.29 15.13 20.37
CA TYR A 482 -2.60 16.08 19.51
C TYR A 482 -3.58 16.96 18.74
N GLU A 483 -3.19 18.18 18.49
CA GLU A 483 -3.92 19.12 17.66
C GLU A 483 -3.76 18.76 16.19
N CYS A 484 -4.83 18.93 15.40
CA CYS A 484 -4.76 18.83 13.95
C CYS A 484 -3.74 19.83 13.38
N ASN A 485 -3.20 19.55 12.21
CA ASN A 485 -2.14 20.34 11.58
C ASN A 485 -0.81 20.38 12.37
N THR A 486 -0.61 19.41 13.29
CA THR A 486 0.67 19.17 13.97
C THR A 486 1.23 17.80 13.60
N TRP A 487 2.53 17.57 13.84
CA TRP A 487 3.18 16.28 13.53
C TRP A 487 2.94 15.19 14.59
N GLY A 488 1.80 15.25 15.25
CA GLY A 488 1.39 14.30 16.29
C GLY A 488 1.84 14.70 17.69
N PRO A 489 1.67 13.81 18.69
CA PRO A 489 2.03 14.09 20.08
C PRO A 489 3.52 14.42 20.23
N LYS A 490 3.85 15.41 21.04
CA LYS A 490 5.25 15.78 21.34
C LYS A 490 6.05 14.66 21.98
N GLU A 491 5.38 13.74 22.64
CA GLU A 491 5.95 12.54 23.26
C GLU A 491 6.59 11.60 22.23
N ALA A 492 6.20 11.68 20.97
CA ALA A 492 6.83 10.93 19.88
C ALA A 492 8.33 11.23 19.72
N ASN A 493 8.78 12.42 20.13
CA ASN A 493 10.21 12.76 20.10
C ASN A 493 11.03 11.98 21.14
N ALA A 494 10.41 11.49 22.21
CA ALA A 494 11.11 10.72 23.23
C ALA A 494 11.64 9.37 22.73
N LEU A 495 11.09 8.85 21.62
CA LEU A 495 11.54 7.61 20.99
C LEU A 495 13.02 7.65 20.56
N PHE A 496 13.55 8.83 20.24
CA PHE A 496 14.96 8.96 19.86
C PHE A 496 15.95 8.72 21.03
N GLY A 497 15.49 8.85 22.28
CA GLY A 497 16.35 8.74 23.46
C GLY A 497 17.39 9.86 23.58
N ASN A 498 17.50 10.72 22.58
CA ASN A 498 18.37 11.90 22.53
C ASN A 498 17.52 13.15 22.31
N LYS A 499 17.59 14.13 23.24
CA LYS A 499 16.79 15.37 23.18
C LYS A 499 17.14 16.28 22.00
N GLU A 500 18.30 16.12 21.40
CA GLU A 500 18.73 16.89 20.23
C GLU A 500 18.14 16.36 18.93
N LEU A 501 17.76 15.07 18.88
CA LEU A 501 17.13 14.46 17.73
C LEU A 501 15.63 14.72 17.75
N LYS A 502 15.12 15.05 16.57
CA LYS A 502 13.69 15.25 16.34
C LYS A 502 13.29 14.57 15.03
N TRP A 503 12.02 14.23 14.92
CA TRP A 503 11.46 13.80 13.65
C TRP A 503 11.72 14.84 12.58
N ARG A 504 12.18 14.38 11.42
CA ARG A 504 12.27 15.26 10.28
C ARG A 504 10.85 15.71 9.87
N ALA A 505 10.68 17.02 9.64
CA ALA A 505 9.50 17.53 8.95
C ALA A 505 9.70 17.34 7.44
N PRO A 506 8.85 16.57 6.75
CA PRO A 506 8.94 16.42 5.31
C PRO A 506 8.88 17.77 4.59
N PHE A 507 9.64 17.96 3.52
CA PHE A 507 9.49 19.16 2.68
C PHE A 507 8.13 19.15 1.99
N LYS A 508 7.46 20.30 1.92
CA LYS A 508 6.19 20.45 1.17
C LYS A 508 6.36 20.15 -0.32
N LYS A 509 7.51 20.49 -0.89
CA LYS A 509 7.97 20.10 -2.24
C LYS A 509 9.46 19.78 -2.14
N PHE A 510 9.96 18.86 -2.96
CA PHE A 510 11.38 18.84 -3.26
C PHE A 510 11.66 20.21 -3.91
N LYS A 511 12.43 21.07 -3.23
CA LYS A 511 12.80 22.36 -3.83
C LYS A 511 13.79 22.09 -4.96
N THR A 512 13.35 22.37 -6.18
CA THR A 512 14.21 22.85 -7.24
C THR A 512 14.18 24.38 -7.12
N ASP A 513 15.18 24.99 -6.53
CA ASP A 513 15.46 26.41 -6.72
C ASP A 513 16.23 26.58 -8.02
#